data_fde8b206803cad674da4949143b212d8
#
_entry.id   fde8b206803cad674da4949143b212d8
#
_cell.length_a   1.000
_cell.length_b   1.000
_cell.length_c   1.000
_cell.angle_alpha   90.00
_cell.angle_beta   90.00
_cell.angle_gamma   90.00
#
_symmetry.space_group_name_H-M   'P 1'
#
loop_
_entity.id
_entity.type
_entity.pdbx_description
1 polymer ?
#
loop_
_entity_poly.entity_id
_entity_poly.type
_entity_poly.pdbx_seq_one_letter_code
_entity_poly.pdbx_strand_id
1 'polypeptide(L)'
;WIMSRSSIIASETLFLLTGLIGGKENGFYRKKLPMTIAFSIGNCIEMTFYATKKIVGSEINYEVLDYCEWQNGYRVEATINMMTGYFNKVKDIILKVINAYLLEKWAGYEAGYNSQHSVDTMFRMFVAAYAPRLVFDYLCLIPMAFYNIDKKTRDKMYSDLEKARALTAAKNKQLTDEASEKNE
;
A
#
# COMPACT_ATOMS: atom_id res chain seq x y z
N TRP A 1 -0.89 2.00 -11.71
CA TRP A 1 -1.06 1.32 -10.42
C TRP A 1 -0.98 -0.21 -10.56
N ILE A 2 -1.79 -0.84 -11.44
CA ILE A 2 -1.77 -2.30 -11.68
C ILE A 2 -0.36 -2.79 -12.03
N MET A 3 0.34 -2.15 -12.96
CA MET A 3 1.72 -2.51 -13.32
C MET A 3 2.67 -2.49 -12.12
N SER A 4 2.55 -1.48 -11.28
CA SER A 4 3.39 -1.35 -10.08
C SER A 4 3.05 -2.38 -9.00
N ARG A 5 1.79 -2.75 -8.83
CA ARG A 5 1.40 -3.84 -7.93
C ARG A 5 1.82 -5.20 -8.46
N SER A 6 1.67 -5.41 -9.78
CA SER A 6 2.15 -6.64 -10.44
C SER A 6 3.65 -6.83 -10.28
N SER A 7 4.46 -5.77 -10.27
CA SER A 7 5.91 -5.87 -10.05
C SER A 7 6.27 -6.36 -8.64
N ILE A 8 5.53 -5.90 -7.62
CA ILE A 8 5.73 -6.38 -6.24
C ILE A 8 5.36 -7.86 -6.13
N ILE A 9 4.17 -8.23 -6.65
CA ILE A 9 3.71 -9.62 -6.66
C ILE A 9 4.70 -10.51 -7.42
N ALA A 10 5.22 -10.07 -8.57
CA ALA A 10 6.21 -10.81 -9.33
C ALA A 10 7.51 -11.00 -8.55
N SER A 11 8.00 -9.95 -7.88
CA SER A 11 9.20 -10.00 -7.04
C SER A 11 9.04 -10.98 -5.87
N GLU A 12 7.93 -10.91 -5.15
CA GLU A 12 7.65 -11.78 -4.01
C GLU A 12 7.40 -13.24 -4.44
N THR A 13 6.72 -13.43 -5.56
CA THR A 13 6.52 -14.77 -6.15
C THR A 13 7.85 -15.37 -6.57
N LEU A 14 8.71 -14.60 -7.24
CA LEU A 14 10.06 -15.03 -7.61
C LEU A 14 10.85 -15.48 -6.38
N PHE A 15 10.80 -14.69 -5.31
CA PHE A 15 11.53 -14.96 -4.09
C PHE A 15 11.01 -16.22 -3.38
N LEU A 16 9.69 -16.35 -3.26
CA LEU A 16 9.06 -17.52 -2.66
C LEU A 16 9.38 -18.81 -3.47
N LEU A 17 9.19 -18.75 -4.80
CA LEU A 17 9.46 -19.89 -5.66
C LEU A 17 10.93 -20.30 -5.63
N THR A 18 11.86 -19.34 -5.68
CA THR A 18 13.29 -19.63 -5.59
C THR A 18 13.63 -20.32 -4.26
N GLY A 19 13.05 -19.85 -3.16
CA GLY A 19 13.29 -20.49 -1.84
C GLY A 19 12.76 -21.90 -1.75
N LEU A 20 11.65 -22.22 -2.44
CA LEU A 20 11.05 -23.54 -2.45
C LEU A 20 11.77 -24.55 -3.36
N ILE A 21 12.62 -24.09 -4.29
CA ILE A 21 13.42 -24.98 -5.15
C ILE A 21 14.33 -25.84 -4.29
N GLY A 22 14.29 -27.14 -4.47
CA GLY A 22 15.04 -28.14 -3.69
C GLY A 22 14.26 -28.71 -2.51
N GLY A 23 13.00 -28.28 -2.32
CA GLY A 23 12.10 -28.80 -1.31
C GLY A 23 12.47 -28.42 0.12
N LYS A 24 11.93 -29.16 1.09
CA LYS A 24 12.07 -28.86 2.52
C LYS A 24 13.48 -29.08 3.07
N GLU A 25 14.19 -30.12 2.63
CA GLU A 25 15.51 -30.47 3.19
C GLU A 25 16.66 -29.74 2.50
N ASN A 26 16.61 -29.61 1.16
CA ASN A 26 17.65 -28.99 0.34
C ASN A 26 17.22 -27.66 -0.30
N GLY A 27 16.18 -27.02 0.22
CA GLY A 27 15.63 -25.79 -0.32
C GLY A 27 16.64 -24.65 -0.38
N PHE A 28 16.52 -23.84 -1.42
CA PHE A 28 17.40 -22.68 -1.62
C PHE A 28 17.22 -21.61 -0.52
N TYR A 29 16.09 -21.63 0.21
CA TYR A 29 15.88 -20.74 1.37
C TYR A 29 16.99 -20.84 2.44
N ARG A 30 17.75 -21.98 2.49
CA ARG A 30 18.91 -22.17 3.37
C ARG A 30 20.22 -21.70 2.78
N LYS A 31 20.30 -21.50 1.47
CA LYS A 31 21.54 -21.15 0.74
C LYS A 31 21.60 -19.63 0.54
N LYS A 32 22.62 -18.99 1.13
CA LYS A 32 22.77 -17.53 1.06
C LYS A 32 22.85 -17.02 -0.38
N LEU A 33 23.68 -17.64 -1.23
CA LEU A 33 23.97 -17.12 -2.57
C LEU A 33 22.74 -17.09 -3.51
N PRO A 34 21.98 -18.18 -3.73
CA PRO A 34 20.79 -18.13 -4.59
C PRO A 34 19.71 -17.21 -4.04
N MET A 35 19.54 -17.14 -2.72
CA MET A 35 18.57 -16.24 -2.10
C MET A 35 18.98 -14.77 -2.26
N THR A 36 20.27 -14.44 -2.12
CA THR A 36 20.77 -13.08 -2.34
C THR A 36 20.56 -12.66 -3.80
N ILE A 37 20.82 -13.55 -4.75
CA ILE A 37 20.60 -13.27 -6.19
C ILE A 37 19.10 -13.05 -6.45
N ALA A 38 18.23 -13.93 -5.97
CA ALA A 38 16.77 -13.80 -6.14
C ALA A 38 16.25 -12.50 -5.53
N PHE A 39 16.72 -12.15 -4.32
CA PHE A 39 16.38 -10.90 -3.65
C PHE A 39 16.86 -9.67 -4.42
N SER A 40 18.06 -9.69 -4.96
CA SER A 40 18.60 -8.58 -5.76
C SER A 40 17.80 -8.38 -7.04
N ILE A 41 17.49 -9.45 -7.76
CA ILE A 41 16.66 -9.39 -8.98
C ILE A 41 15.25 -8.86 -8.63
N GLY A 42 14.63 -9.41 -7.60
CA GLY A 42 13.30 -8.96 -7.14
C GLY A 42 13.28 -7.48 -6.77
N ASN A 43 14.28 -6.99 -6.02
CA ASN A 43 14.41 -5.58 -5.69
C ASN A 43 14.62 -4.70 -6.94
N CYS A 44 15.40 -5.13 -7.90
CA CYS A 44 15.57 -4.39 -9.16
C CYS A 44 14.24 -4.23 -9.89
N ILE A 45 13.44 -5.29 -9.96
CA ILE A 45 12.09 -5.25 -10.56
C ILE A 45 11.20 -4.28 -9.78
N GLU A 46 11.16 -4.36 -8.46
CA GLU A 46 10.33 -3.48 -7.63
C GLU A 46 10.76 -2.01 -7.75
N MET A 47 12.06 -1.72 -7.68
CA MET A 47 12.59 -0.35 -7.76
C MET A 47 12.34 0.31 -9.11
N THR A 48 12.33 -0.45 -10.21
CA THR A 48 12.00 0.08 -11.54
C THR A 48 10.61 0.73 -11.57
N PHE A 49 9.65 0.15 -10.85
CA PHE A 49 8.27 0.66 -10.82
C PHE A 49 7.94 1.47 -9.55
N TYR A 50 8.91 1.68 -8.66
CA TYR A 50 8.69 2.37 -7.39
C TYR A 50 8.21 3.81 -7.57
N ALA A 51 8.83 4.57 -8.47
CA ALA A 51 8.44 5.94 -8.78
C ALA A 51 7.01 6.01 -9.30
N THR A 52 6.64 5.13 -10.23
CA THR A 52 5.26 5.01 -10.75
C THR A 52 4.27 4.72 -9.65
N LYS A 53 4.60 3.81 -8.72
CA LYS A 53 3.75 3.49 -7.55
C LYS A 53 3.48 4.71 -6.69
N LYS A 54 4.50 5.52 -6.42
CA LYS A 54 4.38 6.73 -5.59
C LYS A 54 3.53 7.80 -6.26
N ILE A 55 3.81 8.11 -7.52
CA ILE A 55 3.08 9.14 -8.28
C ILE A 55 1.61 8.74 -8.43
N VAL A 56 1.34 7.56 -8.98
CA VAL A 56 -0.04 7.10 -9.21
C VAL A 56 -0.81 6.93 -7.91
N GLY A 57 -0.15 6.47 -6.83
CA GLY A 57 -0.78 6.39 -5.51
C GLY A 57 -1.20 7.76 -4.97
N SER A 58 -0.38 8.77 -5.14
CA SER A 58 -0.71 10.15 -4.76
C SER A 58 -1.87 10.71 -5.61
N GLU A 59 -1.83 10.50 -6.93
CA GLU A 59 -2.88 10.94 -7.84
C GLU A 59 -4.25 10.34 -7.49
N ILE A 60 -4.30 9.02 -7.25
CA ILE A 60 -5.54 8.36 -6.81
C ILE A 60 -6.04 8.95 -5.48
N ASN A 61 -5.14 9.23 -4.54
CA ASN A 61 -5.54 9.83 -3.27
C ASN A 61 -6.14 11.23 -3.46
N TYR A 62 -5.52 12.08 -4.29
CA TYR A 62 -6.06 13.39 -4.62
C TYR A 62 -7.40 13.30 -5.35
N GLU A 63 -7.55 12.37 -6.29
CA GLU A 63 -8.81 12.16 -7.01
C GLU A 63 -9.94 11.74 -6.07
N VAL A 64 -9.67 10.89 -5.07
CA VAL A 64 -10.63 10.54 -4.04
C VAL A 64 -11.02 11.74 -3.17
N LEU A 65 -10.06 12.59 -2.81
CA LEU A 65 -10.32 13.82 -2.06
C LEU A 65 -11.19 14.79 -2.85
N ASP A 66 -10.88 15.02 -4.13
CA ASP A 66 -11.66 15.86 -5.02
C ASP A 66 -13.07 15.27 -5.25
N TYR A 67 -13.21 13.96 -5.39
CA TYR A 67 -14.51 13.30 -5.47
C TYR A 67 -15.35 13.50 -4.21
N CYS A 68 -14.74 13.40 -3.03
CA CYS A 68 -15.42 13.68 -1.77
C CYS A 68 -15.83 15.14 -1.65
N GLU A 69 -14.99 16.09 -2.10
CA GLU A 69 -15.32 17.51 -2.13
C GLU A 69 -16.50 17.79 -3.09
N TRP A 70 -16.51 17.17 -4.27
CA TRP A 70 -17.57 17.30 -5.25
C TRP A 70 -18.92 16.77 -4.73
N GLN A 71 -18.91 15.64 -4.02
CA GLN A 71 -20.12 15.03 -3.45
C GLN A 71 -20.66 15.80 -2.23
N ASN A 72 -19.79 16.30 -1.37
CA ASN A 72 -20.19 16.88 -0.08
C ASN A 72 -20.22 18.42 -0.09
N GLY A 73 -19.65 19.07 -1.12
CA GLY A 73 -19.56 20.53 -1.22
C GLY A 73 -18.52 21.18 -0.31
N TYR A 74 -17.73 20.38 0.44
CA TYR A 74 -16.66 20.89 1.30
C TYR A 74 -15.48 19.91 1.35
N ARG A 75 -14.29 20.45 1.61
CA ARG A 75 -13.06 19.66 1.61
C ARG A 75 -12.86 18.93 2.93
N VAL A 76 -12.77 17.61 2.86
CA VAL A 76 -12.65 16.71 4.02
C VAL A 76 -11.26 16.10 4.18
N GLU A 77 -10.25 16.72 3.58
CA GLU A 77 -8.88 16.19 3.51
C GLU A 77 -8.31 15.82 4.89
N ALA A 78 -8.44 16.71 5.88
CA ALA A 78 -7.93 16.47 7.22
C ALA A 78 -8.60 15.24 7.86
N THR A 79 -9.90 15.09 7.70
CA THR A 79 -10.67 13.96 8.24
C THR A 79 -10.26 12.65 7.57
N ILE A 80 -10.13 12.63 6.24
CA ILE A 80 -9.73 11.44 5.48
C ILE A 80 -8.31 11.02 5.86
N ASN A 81 -7.37 11.97 5.94
CA ASN A 81 -5.98 11.69 6.32
C ASN A 81 -5.89 11.17 7.77
N MET A 82 -6.64 11.74 8.69
CA MET A 82 -6.70 11.26 10.08
C MET A 82 -7.27 9.84 10.16
N MET A 83 -8.38 9.56 9.48
CA MET A 83 -8.98 8.22 9.43
C MET A 83 -8.05 7.19 8.79
N THR A 84 -7.40 7.55 7.68
CA THR A 84 -6.40 6.68 7.03
C THR A 84 -5.23 6.38 7.97
N GLY A 85 -4.74 7.38 8.70
CA GLY A 85 -3.71 7.20 9.73
C GLY A 85 -4.14 6.25 10.85
N TYR A 86 -5.38 6.38 11.31
CA TYR A 86 -5.95 5.52 12.33
C TYR A 86 -6.08 4.06 11.83
N PHE A 87 -6.67 3.85 10.66
CA PHE A 87 -6.79 2.52 10.06
C PHE A 87 -5.43 1.86 9.82
N ASN A 88 -4.42 2.63 9.40
CA ASN A 88 -3.08 2.09 9.24
C ASN A 88 -2.49 1.60 10.57
N LYS A 89 -2.68 2.32 11.66
CA LYS A 89 -2.23 1.88 13.00
C LYS A 89 -2.92 0.60 13.45
N VAL A 90 -4.25 0.53 13.27
CA VAL A 90 -5.03 -0.68 13.61
C VAL A 90 -4.56 -1.88 12.79
N LYS A 91 -4.40 -1.69 11.46
CA LYS A 91 -3.85 -2.71 10.56
C LYS A 91 -2.48 -3.21 11.03
N ASP A 92 -1.58 -2.30 11.39
CA ASP A 92 -0.22 -2.65 11.81
C ASP A 92 -0.20 -3.46 13.12
N ILE A 93 -1.10 -3.15 14.06
CA ILE A 93 -1.27 -3.93 15.30
C ILE A 93 -1.76 -5.34 14.96
N ILE A 94 -2.80 -5.47 14.14
CA ILE A 94 -3.36 -6.76 13.74
C ILE A 94 -2.30 -7.60 13.04
N LEU A 95 -1.56 -7.03 12.10
CA LEU A 95 -0.50 -7.74 11.37
C LEU A 95 0.64 -8.19 12.30
N LYS A 96 1.03 -7.38 13.29
CA LYS A 96 2.04 -7.77 14.28
C LYS A 96 1.59 -8.96 15.12
N VAL A 97 0.32 -8.97 15.57
CA VAL A 97 -0.24 -10.08 16.34
C VAL A 97 -0.29 -11.36 15.50
N ILE A 98 -0.76 -11.26 14.25
CA ILE A 98 -0.81 -12.41 13.33
C ILE A 98 0.59 -12.94 13.06
N ASN A 99 1.57 -12.08 12.77
CA ASN A 99 2.95 -12.48 12.53
C ASN A 99 3.59 -13.14 13.77
N ALA A 100 3.37 -12.58 14.95
CA ALA A 100 3.87 -13.17 16.20
C ALA A 100 3.28 -14.57 16.43
N TYR A 101 1.97 -14.73 16.24
CA TYR A 101 1.29 -16.01 16.35
C TYR A 101 1.82 -17.05 15.33
N LEU A 102 1.97 -16.64 14.06
CA LEU A 102 2.50 -17.51 13.01
C LEU A 102 3.93 -17.96 13.31
N LEU A 103 4.79 -17.05 13.78
CA LEU A 103 6.17 -17.39 14.13
C LEU A 103 6.25 -18.29 15.35
N GLU A 104 5.57 -17.96 16.43
CA GLU A 104 5.67 -18.70 17.69
C GLU A 104 4.92 -20.03 17.66
N LYS A 105 3.63 -20.02 17.26
CA LYS A 105 2.76 -21.20 17.37
C LYS A 105 2.82 -22.11 16.14
N TRP A 106 2.88 -21.53 14.94
CA TRP A 106 2.86 -22.33 13.72
C TRP A 106 4.26 -22.73 13.24
N ALA A 107 5.22 -21.80 13.26
CA ALA A 107 6.59 -22.10 12.85
C ALA A 107 7.42 -22.74 13.96
N GLY A 108 7.01 -22.62 15.23
CA GLY A 108 7.75 -23.16 16.37
C GLY A 108 9.06 -22.41 16.62
N TYR A 109 9.03 -21.08 16.43
CA TYR A 109 10.19 -20.25 16.70
C TYR A 109 10.34 -20.03 18.21
N GLU A 110 11.48 -20.42 18.76
CA GLU A 110 11.87 -20.12 20.13
C GLU A 110 13.00 -19.10 20.13
N ALA A 111 12.78 -17.96 20.79
CA ALA A 111 13.80 -16.94 20.97
C ALA A 111 14.82 -17.40 22.03
N GLY A 112 15.98 -17.88 21.61
CA GLY A 112 17.05 -18.28 22.52
C GLY A 112 18.42 -18.13 21.87
N TYR A 113 19.43 -17.89 22.70
CA TYR A 113 20.80 -17.56 22.27
C TYR A 113 21.51 -18.72 21.51
N ASN A 114 21.02 -19.97 21.63
CA ASN A 114 21.60 -21.16 20.99
C ASN A 114 20.57 -22.04 20.27
N SER A 115 19.45 -21.46 19.83
CA SER A 115 18.44 -22.27 19.14
C SER A 115 18.92 -22.66 17.75
N GLN A 116 19.48 -23.85 17.60
CA GLN A 116 19.60 -24.48 16.30
C GLN A 116 18.19 -24.92 15.87
N HIS A 117 17.54 -24.06 15.13
CA HIS A 117 16.22 -24.37 14.61
C HIS A 117 16.25 -25.59 13.70
N SER A 118 15.28 -26.48 13.86
CA SER A 118 15.13 -27.64 12.98
C SER A 118 14.91 -27.20 11.54
N VAL A 119 15.19 -28.07 10.59
CA VAL A 119 14.93 -27.80 9.15
C VAL A 119 13.46 -27.48 8.92
N ASP A 120 12.58 -28.13 9.67
CA ASP A 120 11.13 -27.91 9.62
C ASP A 120 10.76 -26.50 10.08
N THR A 121 11.30 -26.07 11.20
CA THR A 121 11.10 -24.72 11.75
C THR A 121 11.59 -23.66 10.78
N MET A 122 12.78 -23.82 10.20
CA MET A 122 13.32 -22.86 9.21
C MET A 122 12.45 -22.78 7.96
N PHE A 123 11.94 -23.91 7.46
CA PHE A 123 11.02 -23.95 6.32
C PHE A 123 9.71 -23.22 6.64
N ARG A 124 9.09 -23.53 7.78
CA ARG A 124 7.86 -22.85 8.22
C ARG A 124 8.07 -21.36 8.43
N MET A 125 9.17 -20.94 9.02
CA MET A 125 9.51 -19.51 9.16
C MET A 125 9.62 -18.82 7.81
N PHE A 126 10.28 -19.46 6.82
CA PHE A 126 10.37 -18.93 5.46
C PHE A 126 8.99 -18.77 4.83
N VAL A 127 8.14 -19.80 4.90
CA VAL A 127 6.78 -19.75 4.36
C VAL A 127 5.92 -18.72 5.12
N ALA A 128 6.01 -18.66 6.45
CA ALA A 128 5.26 -17.68 7.27
C ALA A 128 5.63 -16.23 6.93
N ALA A 129 6.88 -15.98 6.56
CA ALA A 129 7.35 -14.64 6.22
C ALA A 129 6.82 -14.13 4.86
N TYR A 130 6.67 -15.01 3.88
CA TYR A 130 6.39 -14.59 2.49
C TYR A 130 5.00 -14.99 1.98
N ALA A 131 4.48 -16.15 2.34
CA ALA A 131 3.21 -16.64 1.80
C ALA A 131 1.99 -15.79 2.21
N PRO A 132 1.81 -15.39 3.48
CA PRO A 132 0.69 -14.54 3.86
C PRO A 132 0.74 -13.18 3.16
N ARG A 133 1.91 -12.58 3.05
CA ARG A 133 2.11 -11.31 2.37
C ARG A 133 1.68 -11.38 0.90
N LEU A 134 2.13 -12.42 0.19
CA LEU A 134 1.76 -12.65 -1.20
C LEU A 134 0.24 -12.80 -1.37
N VAL A 135 -0.43 -13.55 -0.48
CA VAL A 135 -1.89 -13.70 -0.48
C VAL A 135 -2.58 -12.34 -0.31
N PHE A 136 -2.13 -11.53 0.64
CA PHE A 136 -2.70 -10.20 0.86
C PHE A 136 -2.47 -9.25 -0.32
N ASP A 137 -1.32 -9.32 -0.99
CA ASP A 137 -1.05 -8.51 -2.16
C ASP A 137 -1.96 -8.88 -3.34
N TYR A 138 -2.26 -10.17 -3.53
CA TYR A 138 -3.29 -10.59 -4.49
C TYR A 138 -4.69 -10.11 -4.09
N LEU A 139 -5.07 -10.21 -2.82
CA LEU A 139 -6.37 -9.73 -2.34
C LEU A 139 -6.52 -8.21 -2.53
N CYS A 140 -5.45 -7.44 -2.43
CA CYS A 140 -5.46 -6.00 -2.70
C CYS A 140 -5.77 -5.63 -4.16
N LEU A 141 -5.70 -6.57 -5.11
CA LEU A 141 -6.12 -6.31 -6.49
C LEU A 141 -7.65 -6.29 -6.63
N ILE A 142 -8.38 -6.98 -5.75
CA ILE A 142 -9.85 -7.10 -5.84
C ILE A 142 -10.55 -5.74 -5.74
N PRO A 143 -10.28 -4.88 -4.72
CA PRO A 143 -10.93 -3.57 -4.63
C PRO A 143 -10.67 -2.67 -5.82
N MET A 144 -9.52 -2.85 -6.49
CA MET A 144 -9.18 -2.04 -7.66
C MET A 144 -10.00 -2.40 -8.90
N ALA A 145 -10.50 -3.62 -8.99
CA ALA A 145 -11.44 -4.01 -10.06
C ALA A 145 -12.78 -3.25 -9.94
N PHE A 146 -13.13 -2.80 -8.74
CA PHE A 146 -14.33 -2.01 -8.47
C PHE A 146 -14.09 -0.48 -8.56
N TYR A 147 -12.83 -0.04 -8.71
CA TYR A 147 -12.51 1.35 -8.91
C TYR A 147 -12.84 1.76 -10.35
N ASN A 148 -14.03 2.30 -10.54
CA ASN A 148 -14.56 2.66 -11.85
C ASN A 148 -15.01 4.13 -11.87
N ILE A 149 -14.06 5.05 -11.69
CA ILE A 149 -14.32 6.46 -12.01
C ILE A 149 -14.10 6.61 -13.52
N ASP A 150 -15.21 6.56 -14.27
CA ASP A 150 -15.19 6.75 -15.72
C ASP A 150 -14.64 8.15 -16.08
N LYS A 151 -13.91 8.23 -17.19
CA LYS A 151 -13.32 9.47 -17.70
C LYS A 151 -14.36 10.60 -17.77
N LYS A 152 -15.57 10.30 -18.21
CA LYS A 152 -16.67 11.26 -18.31
C LYS A 152 -17.07 11.82 -16.94
N THR A 153 -17.14 10.99 -15.92
CA THR A 153 -17.45 11.39 -14.54
C THR A 153 -16.32 12.26 -13.98
N ARG A 154 -15.08 11.90 -14.26
CA ARG A 154 -13.90 12.65 -13.86
C ARG A 154 -13.87 14.04 -14.48
N ASP A 155 -14.07 14.15 -15.80
CA ASP A 155 -14.06 15.42 -16.53
C ASP A 155 -15.19 16.35 -16.02
N LYS A 156 -16.37 15.79 -15.73
CA LYS A 156 -17.49 16.52 -15.13
C LYS A 156 -17.14 17.02 -13.72
N MET A 157 -16.62 16.15 -12.88
CA MET A 157 -16.19 16.48 -11.51
C MET A 157 -15.21 17.66 -11.50
N TYR A 158 -14.15 17.59 -12.31
CA TYR A 158 -13.17 18.68 -12.36
C TYR A 158 -13.77 20.00 -12.89
N SER A 159 -14.62 19.96 -13.91
CA SER A 159 -15.31 21.15 -14.40
C SER A 159 -16.23 21.80 -13.35
N ASP A 160 -16.96 20.99 -12.59
CA ASP A 160 -17.87 21.47 -11.54
C ASP A 160 -17.08 22.02 -10.35
N LEU A 161 -16.00 21.36 -9.94
CA LEU A 161 -15.10 21.82 -8.87
C LEU A 161 -14.40 23.14 -9.23
N GLU A 162 -13.93 23.28 -10.46
CA GLU A 162 -13.31 24.53 -10.94
C GLU A 162 -14.26 25.71 -10.82
N LYS A 163 -15.51 25.55 -11.27
CA LYS A 163 -16.56 26.57 -11.13
C LYS A 163 -16.86 26.90 -9.68
N ALA A 164 -17.01 25.89 -8.83
CA ALA A 164 -17.30 26.08 -7.41
C ALA A 164 -16.16 26.81 -6.69
N ARG A 165 -14.90 26.42 -6.96
CA ARG A 165 -13.72 27.07 -6.39
C ARG A 165 -13.56 28.52 -6.88
N ALA A 166 -13.85 28.80 -8.16
CA ALA A 166 -13.83 30.14 -8.70
C ALA A 166 -14.88 31.08 -8.05
N LEU A 167 -16.10 30.57 -7.85
CA LEU A 167 -17.16 31.30 -7.14
C LEU A 167 -16.79 31.59 -5.68
N THR A 168 -16.21 30.62 -4.99
CA THR A 168 -15.77 30.79 -3.59
C THR A 168 -14.63 31.81 -3.50
N ALA A 169 -13.68 31.76 -4.41
CA ALA A 169 -12.59 32.74 -4.48
C ALA A 169 -13.07 34.15 -4.73
N ALA A 170 -14.02 34.33 -5.65
CA ALA A 170 -14.64 35.64 -5.95
C ALA A 170 -15.38 36.17 -4.70
N LYS A 171 -16.15 35.34 -4.01
CA LYS A 171 -16.87 35.73 -2.79
C LYS A 171 -15.91 36.11 -1.66
N ASN A 172 -14.85 35.37 -1.46
CA ASN A 172 -13.85 35.67 -0.44
C ASN A 172 -13.13 36.98 -0.71
N LYS A 173 -12.84 37.27 -1.98
CA LYS A 173 -12.26 38.57 -2.40
C LYS A 173 -13.19 39.74 -2.07
N GLN A 174 -14.48 39.63 -2.38
CA GLN A 174 -15.48 40.67 -2.05
C GLN A 174 -15.55 40.91 -0.53
N LEU A 175 -15.59 39.83 0.28
CA LEU A 175 -15.60 39.95 1.75
C LEU A 175 -14.33 40.60 2.31
N THR A 176 -13.18 40.37 1.68
CA THR A 176 -11.93 40.99 2.08
C THR A 176 -11.92 42.48 1.73
N ASP A 177 -12.38 42.84 0.56
CA ASP A 177 -12.49 44.22 0.11
C ASP A 177 -13.46 45.02 1.01
N GLU A 178 -14.65 44.50 1.30
CA GLU A 178 -15.61 45.07 2.24
C GLU A 178 -15.09 45.24 3.68
N ALA A 179 -14.27 44.28 4.14
CA ALA A 179 -13.65 44.35 5.47
C ALA A 179 -12.53 45.39 5.56
N SER A 180 -11.84 45.64 4.45
CA SER A 180 -10.82 46.70 4.33
C SER A 180 -11.45 48.08 4.34
N GLU A 181 -12.54 48.29 3.59
CA GLU A 181 -13.29 49.57 3.55
C GLU A 181 -13.91 49.96 4.92
N LYS A 182 -14.25 49.01 5.76
CA LYS A 182 -14.81 49.27 7.11
C LYS A 182 -13.76 49.63 8.16
N ASN A 183 -12.51 49.41 7.87
CA ASN A 183 -11.40 49.69 8.81
C ASN A 183 -10.64 50.97 8.46
N GLU A 184 -10.98 51.66 7.36
CA GLU A 184 -10.60 53.01 7.02
C GLU A 184 -11.65 54.04 7.51
#